data_cc969d512781efafadb442a0373d6c48
#
_entry.id   cc969d512781efafadb442a0373d6c48
#
_cell.length_a   1.000
_cell.length_b   1.000
_cell.length_c   1.000
_cell.angle_alpha   90.00
_cell.angle_beta   90.00
_cell.angle_gamma   90.00
#
_symmetry.space_group_name_H-M   'P 1'
#
loop_
_entity.id
_entity.type
_entity.pdbx_description
1 polymer ?
#
loop_
_entity_poly.entity_id
_entity_poly.type
_entity_poly.pdbx_seq_one_letter_code
_entity_poly.pdbx_strand_id
1 'polypeptide(L)'
;MSIPDVTEHIRMERDTLRLLCSVLIKPVTRVEICRMLGATNFFEPLQRVIFEEICALGPVDSKELLQLLPSCVSNRGLANFNLDELLTPELATEADIEALFQSALRLIALNEIEPPTLLN
;
A
#
# COMPACT_ATOMS: atom_id res chain seq x y z
N MET A 1 -19.21 9.11 -12.24
CA MET A 1 -17.95 9.12 -11.50
C MET A 1 -16.79 9.06 -12.45
N SER A 2 -15.83 9.95 -12.28
CA SER A 2 -14.70 9.95 -13.17
C SER A 2 -13.60 9.05 -12.62
N ILE A 3 -12.89 8.41 -13.54
CA ILE A 3 -11.77 7.55 -13.19
C ILE A 3 -10.54 8.44 -13.11
N PRO A 4 -9.76 8.36 -12.02
CA PRO A 4 -8.57 9.19 -11.91
C PRO A 4 -7.56 8.82 -12.99
N ASP A 5 -6.74 9.79 -13.37
CA ASP A 5 -5.68 9.51 -14.32
C ASP A 5 -4.59 8.68 -13.64
N VAL A 6 -3.60 8.27 -14.42
CA VAL A 6 -2.55 7.39 -13.93
C VAL A 6 -1.79 8.03 -12.78
N THR A 7 -1.51 9.34 -12.90
CA THR A 7 -0.75 10.04 -11.85
C THR A 7 -1.49 10.02 -10.53
N GLU A 8 -2.79 10.31 -10.56
CA GLU A 8 -3.57 10.29 -9.33
C GLU A 8 -3.70 8.87 -8.78
N HIS A 9 -3.84 7.89 -9.67
CA HIS A 9 -3.92 6.50 -9.25
C HIS A 9 -2.63 6.07 -8.54
N ILE A 10 -1.49 6.43 -9.10
CA ILE A 10 -0.20 6.09 -8.49
C ILE A 10 -0.06 6.77 -7.13
N ARG A 11 -0.57 8.00 -7.00
CA ARG A 11 -0.54 8.68 -5.71
C ARG A 11 -1.41 7.97 -4.68
N MET A 12 -2.57 7.49 -5.09
CA MET A 12 -3.43 6.72 -4.18
C MET A 12 -2.77 5.41 -3.76
N GLU A 13 -2.05 4.78 -4.68
CA GLU A 13 -1.29 3.58 -4.36
C GLU A 13 -0.25 3.87 -3.28
N ARG A 14 0.49 4.97 -3.44
CA ARG A 14 1.50 5.36 -2.47
C ARG A 14 0.87 5.65 -1.11
N ASP A 15 -0.24 6.38 -1.11
CA ASP A 15 -0.92 6.70 0.15
C ASP A 15 -1.39 5.42 0.83
N THR A 16 -1.88 4.45 0.07
CA THR A 16 -2.30 3.18 0.63
C THR A 16 -1.12 2.45 1.27
N LEU A 17 0.02 2.43 0.59
CA LEU A 17 1.21 1.79 1.15
C LEU A 17 1.68 2.48 2.42
N ARG A 18 1.62 3.82 2.44
CA ARG A 18 1.99 4.57 3.64
C ARG A 18 1.06 4.23 4.81
N LEU A 19 -0.23 4.08 4.52
CA LEU A 19 -1.17 3.66 5.55
C LEU A 19 -0.81 2.27 6.08
N LEU A 20 -0.55 1.34 5.17
CA LEU A 20 -0.25 -0.04 5.57
C LEU A 20 1.03 -0.15 6.38
N CYS A 21 1.98 0.77 6.16
CA CYS A 21 3.24 0.77 6.89
C CYS A 21 3.19 1.59 8.18
N SER A 22 2.09 2.27 8.45
CA SER A 22 1.99 3.14 9.61
C SER A 22 1.98 2.34 10.90
N VAL A 23 2.66 2.86 11.93
CA VAL A 23 2.61 2.24 13.25
C VAL A 23 1.26 2.45 13.91
N LEU A 24 0.43 3.32 13.36
CA LEU A 24 -0.89 3.60 13.94
C LEU A 24 -1.96 2.64 13.44
N ILE A 25 -1.68 1.84 12.43
CA ILE A 25 -2.65 0.89 11.92
C ILE A 25 -2.50 -0.44 12.67
N LYS A 26 -3.62 -1.06 12.98
CA LYS A 26 -3.60 -2.36 13.63
C LYS A 26 -3.28 -3.45 12.61
N PRO A 27 -2.53 -4.49 13.01
CA PRO A 27 -2.21 -5.57 12.08
C PRO A 27 -3.43 -6.21 11.42
N VAL A 28 -4.52 -6.38 12.15
CA VAL A 28 -5.71 -6.99 11.58
C VAL A 28 -6.33 -6.10 10.51
N THR A 29 -6.30 -4.78 10.72
CA THR A 29 -6.80 -3.84 9.73
C THR A 29 -5.95 -3.87 8.48
N ARG A 30 -4.62 -3.96 8.65
CA ARG A 30 -3.72 -4.06 7.50
C ARG A 30 -4.03 -5.31 6.67
N VAL A 31 -4.21 -6.44 7.33
CA VAL A 31 -4.53 -7.67 6.64
C VAL A 31 -5.84 -7.56 5.87
N GLU A 32 -6.83 -6.92 6.48
CA GLU A 32 -8.11 -6.76 5.81
C GLU A 32 -8.01 -5.89 4.56
N ILE A 33 -7.25 -4.81 4.63
CA ILE A 33 -7.04 -3.96 3.47
C ILE A 33 -6.32 -4.76 2.37
N CYS A 34 -5.33 -5.54 2.74
CA CYS A 34 -4.61 -6.37 1.79
C CYS A 34 -5.53 -7.38 1.11
N ARG A 35 -6.53 -7.89 1.83
CA ARG A 35 -7.46 -8.83 1.23
C ARG A 35 -8.40 -8.17 0.24
N MET A 36 -8.70 -6.91 0.45
CA MET A 36 -9.65 -6.20 -0.41
C MET A 36 -9.00 -5.69 -1.67
N LEU A 37 -7.68 -5.60 -1.70
CA LEU A 37 -6.93 -5.13 -2.85
C LEU A 37 -6.25 -6.30 -3.55
N GLY A 38 -6.01 -6.15 -4.83
CA GLY A 38 -5.19 -7.10 -5.56
C GLY A 38 -3.91 -6.43 -6.01
N ALA A 39 -2.86 -7.21 -6.17
CA ALA A 39 -1.59 -6.67 -6.64
C ALA A 39 -1.75 -6.00 -8.00
N THR A 40 -2.66 -6.51 -8.84
CA THR A 40 -2.90 -5.95 -10.15
C THR A 40 -3.53 -4.56 -10.10
N ASN A 41 -4.00 -4.14 -8.93
CA ASN A 41 -4.53 -2.81 -8.75
C ASN A 41 -3.43 -1.76 -8.61
N PHE A 42 -2.19 -2.19 -8.53
CA PHE A 42 -1.05 -1.29 -8.43
C PHE A 42 -0.36 -1.23 -9.79
N PHE A 43 -0.40 -0.06 -10.41
CA PHE A 43 0.18 0.14 -11.73
C PHE A 43 1.68 0.30 -11.67
N GLU A 44 2.18 0.97 -10.65
CA GLU A 44 3.60 1.26 -10.54
C GLU A 44 4.33 0.00 -10.05
N PRO A 45 5.32 -0.50 -10.80
CA PRO A 45 5.91 -1.80 -10.48
C PRO A 45 6.55 -1.90 -9.10
N LEU A 46 7.26 -0.86 -8.66
CA LEU A 46 7.87 -0.90 -7.34
C LEU A 46 6.79 -0.94 -6.25
N GLN A 47 5.75 -0.14 -6.42
CA GLN A 47 4.67 -0.12 -5.43
C GLN A 47 3.92 -1.45 -5.39
N ARG A 48 3.79 -2.12 -6.54
CA ARG A 48 3.18 -3.44 -6.57
C ARG A 48 3.99 -4.45 -5.76
N VAL A 49 5.32 -4.42 -5.92
CA VAL A 49 6.19 -5.33 -5.18
C VAL A 49 6.10 -5.05 -3.69
N ILE A 50 6.11 -3.77 -3.29
CA ILE A 50 5.99 -3.42 -1.89
C ILE A 50 4.68 -3.95 -1.32
N PHE A 51 3.59 -3.77 -2.04
CA PHE A 51 2.29 -4.27 -1.61
C PHE A 51 2.31 -5.79 -1.43
N GLU A 52 2.88 -6.50 -2.39
CA GLU A 52 2.94 -7.95 -2.32
C GLU A 52 3.73 -8.42 -1.10
N GLU A 53 4.84 -7.74 -0.80
CA GLU A 53 5.64 -8.14 0.35
C GLU A 53 4.96 -7.80 1.67
N ILE A 54 4.24 -6.68 1.73
CA ILE A 54 3.46 -6.36 2.93
C ILE A 54 2.41 -7.45 3.17
N CYS A 55 1.72 -7.88 2.12
CA CYS A 55 0.71 -8.92 2.25
C CYS A 55 1.33 -10.25 2.68
N ALA A 56 2.50 -10.56 2.14
CA ALA A 56 3.15 -11.83 2.45
C ALA A 56 3.61 -11.90 3.89
N LEU A 57 3.94 -10.77 4.51
CA LEU A 57 4.35 -10.75 5.89
C LEU A 57 3.20 -11.02 6.86
N GLY A 58 1.97 -10.79 6.42
CA GLY A 58 0.81 -11.13 7.22
C GLY A 58 0.61 -10.22 8.43
N PRO A 59 0.02 -10.75 9.50
CA PRO A 59 -0.39 -9.91 10.63
C PRO A 59 0.72 -9.66 11.65
N VAL A 60 1.92 -9.35 11.19
CA VAL A 60 2.99 -8.94 12.10
C VAL A 60 2.72 -7.52 12.58
N ASP A 61 3.27 -7.14 13.73
CA ASP A 61 3.08 -5.78 14.18
C ASP A 61 3.87 -4.80 13.28
N SER A 62 3.51 -3.52 13.38
CA SER A 62 4.07 -2.54 12.45
C SER A 62 5.57 -2.36 12.62
N LYS A 63 6.08 -2.47 13.84
CA LYS A 63 7.51 -2.37 14.04
C LYS A 63 8.25 -3.48 13.33
N GLU A 64 7.75 -4.70 13.46
CA GLU A 64 8.37 -5.84 12.82
C GLU A 64 8.25 -5.71 11.30
N LEU A 65 7.11 -5.25 10.81
CA LEU A 65 6.93 -5.02 9.39
C LEU A 65 8.01 -4.08 8.85
N LEU A 66 8.23 -2.96 9.54
CA LEU A 66 9.19 -1.97 9.09
C LEU A 66 10.62 -2.49 9.14
N GLN A 67 10.91 -3.42 10.02
CA GLN A 67 12.22 -4.03 10.09
C GLN A 67 12.45 -5.03 8.97
N LEU A 68 11.42 -5.76 8.58
CA LEU A 68 11.56 -6.83 7.60
C LEU A 68 11.37 -6.37 6.17
N LEU A 69 10.57 -5.34 5.95
CA LEU A 69 10.17 -4.95 4.61
C LEU A 69 11.34 -4.60 3.69
N PRO A 70 12.35 -3.83 4.12
CA PRO A 70 13.45 -3.50 3.22
C PRO A 70 14.16 -4.72 2.67
N SER A 71 14.40 -5.73 3.50
CA SER A 71 15.04 -6.96 3.04
C SER A 71 14.16 -7.73 2.07
N CYS A 72 12.86 -7.77 2.35
CA CYS A 72 11.93 -8.48 1.48
C CYS A 72 11.89 -7.85 0.10
N VAL A 73 11.84 -6.52 0.04
CA VAL A 73 11.80 -5.81 -1.24
C VAL A 73 13.15 -5.94 -1.95
N SER A 74 14.24 -5.86 -1.22
CA SER A 74 15.56 -6.01 -1.79
C SER A 74 15.75 -7.41 -2.39
N ASN A 75 15.22 -8.43 -1.75
CA ASN A 75 15.30 -9.79 -2.26
C ASN A 75 14.53 -9.98 -3.56
N ARG A 76 13.63 -9.06 -3.88
CA ARG A 76 12.93 -9.07 -5.16
C ARG A 76 13.71 -8.33 -6.24
N GLY A 77 14.95 -7.93 -5.97
CA GLY A 77 15.78 -7.27 -6.94
C GLY A 77 15.68 -5.75 -6.96
N LEU A 78 15.03 -5.17 -5.96
CA LEU A 78 14.83 -3.73 -5.91
C LEU A 78 15.73 -3.13 -4.84
N ALA A 79 17.02 -3.12 -5.13
CA ALA A 79 18.04 -2.76 -4.14
C ALA A 79 17.98 -1.29 -3.72
N ASN A 80 17.35 -0.45 -4.54
CA ASN A 80 17.31 0.98 -4.25
C ASN A 80 16.07 1.40 -3.47
N PHE A 81 15.34 0.44 -2.93
CA PHE A 81 14.15 0.77 -2.17
C PHE A 81 14.50 1.63 -0.94
N ASN A 82 13.82 2.73 -0.81
CA ASN A 82 14.02 3.63 0.32
C ASN A 82 12.72 3.75 1.11
N LEU A 83 12.68 3.09 2.26
CA LEU A 83 11.49 3.10 3.09
C LEU A 83 11.17 4.49 3.61
N ASP A 84 12.19 5.33 3.81
CA ASP A 84 11.98 6.68 4.31
C ASP A 84 11.20 7.56 3.34
N GLU A 85 11.29 7.28 2.06
CA GLU A 85 10.48 8.01 1.08
C GLU A 85 9.02 7.63 1.18
N LEU A 86 8.75 6.41 1.57
CA LEU A 86 7.40 5.95 1.74
C LEU A 86 6.81 6.46 3.05
N LEU A 87 7.62 6.49 4.10
CA LEU A 87 7.20 6.92 5.41
C LEU A 87 7.59 8.36 5.59
N THR A 88 6.64 9.25 5.60
CA THR A 88 6.95 10.65 5.80
C THR A 88 6.79 11.00 7.27
N PRO A 89 7.60 11.94 7.76
CA PRO A 89 7.50 12.34 9.17
C PRO A 89 6.17 12.97 9.52
N GLU A 90 5.41 13.37 8.53
CA GLU A 90 4.13 14.02 8.77
C GLU A 90 3.04 13.06 9.22
N LEU A 91 3.28 11.78 9.17
CA LEU A 91 2.27 10.79 9.59
C LEU A 91 2.25 10.67 11.10
N ALA A 92 1.97 11.75 11.77
CA ALA A 92 1.99 11.76 13.22
C ALA A 92 0.62 11.99 13.84
N THR A 93 -0.38 12.31 13.04
CA THR A 93 -1.70 12.63 13.59
C THR A 93 -2.76 11.67 13.07
N GLU A 94 -3.87 11.60 13.81
CA GLU A 94 -5.00 10.78 13.35
C GLU A 94 -5.61 11.33 12.08
N ALA A 95 -5.53 12.63 11.86
CA ALA A 95 -6.05 13.23 10.63
C ALA A 95 -5.25 12.75 9.41
N ASP A 96 -3.94 12.60 9.57
CA ASP A 96 -3.12 12.09 8.47
C ASP A 96 -3.51 10.66 8.14
N ILE A 97 -3.72 9.84 9.16
CA ILE A 97 -4.13 8.45 8.95
C ILE A 97 -5.50 8.39 8.29
N GLU A 98 -6.41 9.25 8.71
CA GLU A 98 -7.74 9.27 8.12
C GLU A 98 -7.67 9.61 6.64
N ALA A 99 -6.84 10.58 6.26
CA ALA A 99 -6.69 10.96 4.86
C ALA A 99 -6.13 9.79 4.03
N LEU A 100 -5.16 9.08 4.57
CA LEU A 100 -4.60 7.92 3.89
C LEU A 100 -5.63 6.80 3.79
N PHE A 101 -6.44 6.63 4.83
CA PHE A 101 -7.47 5.61 4.82
C PHE A 101 -8.50 5.91 3.72
N GLN A 102 -8.85 7.18 3.55
CA GLN A 102 -9.76 7.55 2.46
C GLN A 102 -9.17 7.23 1.08
N SER A 103 -7.87 7.46 0.91
CA SER A 103 -7.20 7.08 -0.34
C SER A 103 -7.28 5.58 -0.57
N ALA A 104 -7.06 4.79 0.47
CA ALA A 104 -7.13 3.34 0.36
C ALA A 104 -8.55 2.88 -0.01
N LEU A 105 -9.56 3.48 0.60
CA LEU A 105 -10.95 3.14 0.28
C LEU A 105 -11.27 3.48 -1.16
N ARG A 106 -10.76 4.60 -1.68
CA ARG A 106 -10.98 4.95 -3.07
C ARG A 106 -10.30 3.94 -4.00
N LEU A 107 -9.11 3.49 -3.65
CA LEU A 107 -8.42 2.50 -4.46
C LEU A 107 -9.18 1.18 -4.47
N ILE A 108 -9.71 0.78 -3.33
CA ILE A 108 -10.51 -0.43 -3.23
C ILE A 108 -11.78 -0.30 -4.09
N ALA A 109 -12.43 0.86 -4.03
CA ALA A 109 -13.63 1.09 -4.83
C ALA A 109 -13.33 1.02 -6.33
N LEU A 110 -12.18 1.55 -6.74
CA LEU A 110 -11.79 1.46 -8.15
C LEU A 110 -11.54 0.01 -8.56
N ASN A 111 -10.98 -0.78 -7.65
CA ASN A 111 -10.76 -2.19 -7.92
C ASN A 111 -12.07 -2.94 -8.11
N GLU A 112 -13.11 -2.54 -7.38
CA GLU A 112 -14.43 -3.16 -7.51
C GLU A 112 -15.14 -2.75 -8.80
N ILE A 113 -14.98 -1.48 -9.19
CA ILE A 113 -15.63 -0.98 -10.39
C ILE A 113 -14.95 -1.52 -11.64
N GLU A 114 -13.63 -1.58 -11.61
CA GLU A 114 -12.86 -2.09 -12.72
C GLU A 114 -11.96 -3.18 -12.21
N PRO A 115 -12.52 -4.36 -11.99
CA PRO A 115 -11.68 -5.44 -11.49
C PRO A 115 -10.57 -5.73 -12.50
N PRO A 116 -9.43 -6.10 -12.02
CA PRO A 116 -8.31 -6.38 -12.88
C PRO A 116 -8.67 -7.49 -13.80
N THR A 117 -8.91 -7.16 -15.00
CA THR A 117 -9.31 -8.10 -15.87
C THR A 117 -8.21 -8.57 -16.52
N LEU A 118 -7.96 -9.58 -16.41
CA LEU A 118 -7.01 -10.01 -17.05
C LEU A 118 -7.35 -10.41 -18.23
N LEU A 119 -7.67 -10.26 -18.84
CA LEU A 119 -8.02 -10.56 -19.90
C LEU A 119 -7.60 -11.51 -20.30
N ASN A 120 -7.54 -11.99 -20.29
CA ASN A 120 -7.10 -12.71 -20.62
C ASN A 120 -7.31 -13.11 -21.21
#